data_de4f3531d4263fda7755db8d6eaaf211
#
_entry.id   de4f3531d4263fda7755db8d6eaaf211
#
_cell.length_a   1.000
_cell.length_b   1.000
_cell.length_c   1.000
_cell.angle_alpha   90.00
_cell.angle_beta   90.00
_cell.angle_gamma   90.00
#
_symmetry.space_group_name_H-M   'P 1'
#
loop_
_entity.id
_entity.type
_entity.pdbx_description
1 polymer ?
#
loop_
_entity_poly.entity_id
_entity_poly.type
_entity_poly.pdbx_seq_one_letter_code
_entity_poly.pdbx_strand_id
1 'polypeptide(L)'
;MSELAFIFSLLMVGITAVGLYRKLNPQGLLMLSGLLMLTAAFFMQVHSVVPSKATGMVVFDLVRMIEEVFLSNLARAGFMIMTIGGYVAFMNNIKATNALVYISMKPLGLFRRYPYLAATIVIPIGQLLFITTPSAAGLGLLLVASVYPVLISLGVSQLTALSVIAAATLFDQGPGSANTAMAAELIGQSNVEYFITHQLPLVIPTSLVVMVLFYFNNRYFDKKDAKKQQDGILQVSNVTATSLVEKPDVPLAFALLPVLPLALLIFFSPFVGLFQPTVTLGTTTAML
;
A
#
# COMPACT_ATOMS: atom_id res chain seq x y z
N MET A 1 27.13 -1.82 29.07
CA MET A 1 27.21 -2.37 27.69
C MET A 1 25.97 -2.05 26.87
N SER A 2 24.78 -2.02 27.46
CA SER A 2 23.53 -1.63 26.76
C SER A 2 23.54 -0.19 26.20
N GLU A 3 24.13 0.77 26.91
CA GLU A 3 24.20 2.17 26.47
C GLU A 3 25.13 2.36 25.27
N LEU A 4 26.29 1.67 25.24
CA LEU A 4 27.19 1.72 24.09
C LEU A 4 26.55 1.10 22.85
N ALA A 5 25.80 0.00 22.99
CA ALA A 5 25.08 -0.62 21.89
C ALA A 5 23.96 0.28 21.37
N PHE A 6 23.27 1.00 22.26
CA PHE A 6 22.25 1.99 21.87
C PHE A 6 22.86 3.16 21.09
N ILE A 7 23.95 3.73 21.56
CA ILE A 7 24.65 4.83 20.88
C ILE A 7 25.14 4.36 19.50
N PHE A 8 25.73 3.15 19.43
CA PHE A 8 26.18 2.58 18.16
C PHE A 8 25.02 2.38 17.17
N SER A 9 23.89 1.85 17.64
CA SER A 9 22.70 1.66 16.77
C SER A 9 22.17 2.98 16.25
N LEU A 10 22.11 4.01 17.10
CA LEU A 10 21.68 5.36 16.70
C LEU A 10 22.63 5.98 15.65
N LEU A 11 23.93 5.80 15.84
CA LEU A 11 24.95 6.25 14.89
C LEU A 11 24.81 5.55 13.54
N MET A 12 24.59 4.22 13.54
CA MET A 12 24.38 3.45 12.30
C MET A 12 23.10 3.86 11.57
N VAL A 13 22.02 4.15 12.30
CA VAL A 13 20.80 4.71 11.71
C VAL A 13 21.06 6.07 11.07
N GLY A 14 21.83 6.94 11.74
CA GLY A 14 22.24 8.23 11.20
C GLY A 14 23.08 8.11 9.92
N ILE A 15 24.07 7.22 9.90
CA ILE A 15 24.91 6.95 8.72
C ILE A 15 24.04 6.42 7.56
N THR A 16 23.12 5.50 7.86
CA THR A 16 22.21 4.95 6.86
C THR A 16 21.31 6.05 6.28
N ALA A 17 20.75 6.92 7.13
CA ALA A 17 19.93 8.04 6.69
C ALA A 17 20.70 9.01 5.78
N VAL A 18 21.94 9.35 6.14
CA VAL A 18 22.82 10.20 5.31
C VAL A 18 23.17 9.51 3.98
N GLY A 19 23.43 8.22 3.99
CA GLY A 19 23.70 7.44 2.79
C GLY A 19 22.50 7.41 1.83
N LEU A 20 21.28 7.25 2.36
CA LEU A 20 20.04 7.33 1.59
C LEU A 20 19.82 8.74 1.02
N TYR A 21 20.07 9.78 1.81
CA TYR A 21 20.00 11.16 1.34
C TYR A 21 20.97 11.43 0.20
N ARG A 22 22.18 10.84 0.24
CA ARG A 22 23.18 10.90 -0.85
C ARG A 22 22.86 10.00 -2.04
N LYS A 23 21.66 9.39 -2.09
CA LYS A 23 21.18 8.52 -3.18
C LYS A 23 22.08 7.30 -3.43
N LEU A 24 22.77 6.79 -2.42
CA LEU A 24 23.44 5.50 -2.49
C LEU A 24 22.40 4.38 -2.67
N ASN A 25 22.84 3.23 -3.20
CA ASN A 25 21.95 2.09 -3.39
C ASN A 25 21.33 1.67 -2.05
N PRO A 26 19.99 1.79 -1.86
CA PRO A 26 19.33 1.55 -0.57
C PRO A 26 19.52 0.10 -0.08
N GLN A 27 19.46 -0.87 -0.98
CA GLN A 27 19.54 -2.29 -0.65
C GLN A 27 20.94 -2.66 -0.15
N GLY A 28 21.97 -2.23 -0.87
CA GLY A 28 23.35 -2.46 -0.46
C GLY A 28 23.70 -1.75 0.86
N LEU A 29 23.22 -0.51 1.02
CA LEU A 29 23.45 0.28 2.23
C LEU A 29 22.78 -0.34 3.45
N LEU A 30 21.52 -0.78 3.34
CA LEU A 30 20.78 -1.44 4.42
C LEU A 30 21.40 -2.79 4.77
N MET A 31 21.82 -3.58 3.79
CA MET A 31 22.48 -4.86 4.01
C MET A 31 23.81 -4.67 4.72
N LEU A 32 24.63 -3.70 4.30
CA LEU A 32 25.91 -3.40 4.92
C LEU A 32 25.74 -2.90 6.37
N SER A 33 24.82 -1.95 6.58
CA SER A 33 24.54 -1.42 7.92
C SER A 33 24.00 -2.49 8.86
N GLY A 34 23.12 -3.36 8.37
CA GLY A 34 22.61 -4.51 9.13
C GLY A 34 23.72 -5.50 9.53
N LEU A 35 24.61 -5.83 8.60
CA LEU A 35 25.76 -6.70 8.88
C LEU A 35 26.71 -6.09 9.91
N LEU A 36 27.00 -4.78 9.82
CA LEU A 36 27.82 -4.07 10.79
C LEU A 36 27.16 -4.04 12.19
N MET A 37 25.87 -3.82 12.26
CA MET A 37 25.13 -3.85 13.53
C MET A 37 25.13 -5.25 14.14
N LEU A 38 24.95 -6.29 13.34
CA LEU A 38 24.99 -7.69 13.76
C LEU A 38 26.38 -8.06 14.31
N THR A 39 27.43 -7.65 13.59
CA THR A 39 28.83 -7.85 14.02
C THR A 39 29.12 -7.13 15.34
N ALA A 40 28.67 -5.89 15.48
CA ALA A 40 28.82 -5.12 16.72
C ALA A 40 28.05 -5.76 17.89
N ALA A 41 26.82 -6.22 17.66
CA ALA A 41 26.03 -6.91 18.68
C ALA A 41 26.70 -8.18 19.19
N PHE A 42 27.35 -8.93 18.29
CA PHE A 42 28.14 -10.10 18.66
C PHE A 42 29.33 -9.72 19.57
N PHE A 43 30.13 -8.74 19.17
CA PHE A 43 31.29 -8.32 19.97
C PHE A 43 30.89 -7.65 21.29
N MET A 44 29.78 -6.98 21.35
CA MET A 44 29.24 -6.33 22.57
C MET A 44 28.50 -7.31 23.48
N GLN A 45 28.33 -8.57 23.09
CA GLN A 45 27.61 -9.61 23.83
C GLN A 45 26.19 -9.15 24.29
N VAL A 46 25.52 -8.33 23.48
CA VAL A 46 24.21 -7.77 23.81
C VAL A 46 23.12 -8.84 23.69
N HIS A 47 23.30 -9.77 22.74
CA HIS A 47 22.44 -10.93 22.55
C HIS A 47 23.27 -12.10 21.98
N SER A 48 22.84 -13.33 22.24
CA SER A 48 23.37 -14.50 21.57
C SER A 48 22.92 -14.51 20.11
N VAL A 49 23.69 -13.84 19.26
CA VAL A 49 23.50 -13.86 17.81
C VAL A 49 24.10 -15.18 17.30
N VAL A 50 23.37 -16.28 17.50
CA VAL A 50 23.82 -17.61 17.08
C VAL A 50 22.78 -18.17 16.12
N PRO A 51 23.14 -18.57 14.90
CA PRO A 51 22.24 -19.24 13.99
C PRO A 51 21.73 -20.55 14.59
N SER A 52 20.58 -21.03 14.16
CA SER A 52 19.96 -22.29 14.63
C SER A 52 20.90 -23.49 14.44
N LYS A 53 21.83 -23.42 13.47
CA LYS A 53 22.89 -24.40 13.21
C LYS A 53 24.21 -23.66 13.10
N ALA A 54 24.95 -23.53 14.22
CA ALA A 54 26.26 -22.91 14.25
C ALA A 54 27.27 -23.70 13.43
N THR A 55 28.13 -22.99 12.69
CA THR A 55 29.22 -23.58 11.89
C THR A 55 30.52 -23.78 12.72
N GLY A 56 30.57 -23.12 13.89
CA GLY A 56 31.76 -23.10 14.76
C GLY A 56 32.74 -21.97 14.43
N MET A 57 32.51 -21.20 13.38
CA MET A 57 33.27 -19.99 13.06
C MET A 57 32.35 -18.77 12.99
N VAL A 58 32.61 -17.77 13.82
CA VAL A 58 31.78 -16.56 13.98
C VAL A 58 31.48 -15.85 12.66
N VAL A 59 32.49 -15.74 11.79
CA VAL A 59 32.32 -15.06 10.49
C VAL A 59 31.29 -15.77 9.61
N PHE A 60 31.33 -17.09 9.56
CA PHE A 60 30.36 -17.87 8.80
C PHE A 60 28.99 -17.91 9.47
N ASP A 61 28.95 -17.87 10.79
CA ASP A 61 27.70 -17.83 11.55
C ASP A 61 26.94 -16.51 11.31
N LEU A 62 27.64 -15.36 11.22
CA LEU A 62 27.06 -14.07 10.87
C LEU A 62 26.46 -14.07 9.44
N VAL A 63 27.17 -14.68 8.48
CA VAL A 63 26.64 -14.80 7.10
C VAL A 63 25.44 -15.74 7.06
N ARG A 64 25.49 -16.85 7.81
CA ARG A 64 24.39 -17.81 7.90
C ARG A 64 23.12 -17.21 8.52
N MET A 65 23.26 -16.27 9.45
CA MET A 65 22.11 -15.53 9.96
C MET A 65 21.37 -14.75 8.86
N ILE A 66 22.09 -14.21 7.88
CA ILE A 66 21.43 -13.55 6.73
C ILE A 66 20.58 -14.57 5.96
N GLU A 67 21.12 -15.77 5.72
CA GLU A 67 20.40 -16.86 5.06
C GLU A 67 19.14 -17.26 5.85
N GLU A 68 19.27 -17.48 7.16
CA GLU A 68 18.14 -17.88 8.01
C GLU A 68 17.03 -16.83 8.06
N VAL A 69 17.41 -15.55 8.23
CA VAL A 69 16.45 -14.44 8.22
C VAL A 69 15.78 -14.31 6.84
N PHE A 70 16.56 -14.46 5.76
CA PHE A 70 16.03 -14.43 4.39
C PHE A 70 15.01 -15.55 4.15
N LEU A 71 15.38 -16.80 4.49
CA LEU A 71 14.49 -17.96 4.30
C LEU A 71 13.23 -17.85 5.17
N SER A 72 13.37 -17.41 6.41
CA SER A 72 12.23 -17.18 7.30
C SER A 72 11.27 -16.13 6.73
N ASN A 73 11.80 -14.99 6.29
CA ASN A 73 10.99 -13.93 5.69
C ASN A 73 10.39 -14.35 4.34
N LEU A 74 11.11 -15.12 3.54
CA LEU A 74 10.61 -15.64 2.27
C LEU A 74 9.45 -16.62 2.50
N ALA A 75 9.57 -17.51 3.47
CA ALA A 75 8.52 -18.49 3.78
C ALA A 75 7.25 -17.83 4.34
N ARG A 76 7.39 -16.76 5.13
CA ARG A 76 6.25 -16.06 5.76
C ARG A 76 5.71 -14.92 4.88
N ALA A 77 6.41 -13.80 4.86
CA ALA A 77 5.99 -12.61 4.14
C ALA A 77 6.15 -12.73 2.61
N GLY A 78 7.24 -13.34 2.15
CA GLY A 78 7.55 -13.47 0.73
C GLY A 78 6.51 -14.30 -0.01
N PHE A 79 6.12 -15.44 0.53
CA PHE A 79 5.10 -16.30 -0.09
C PHE A 79 3.73 -15.60 -0.14
N MET A 80 3.36 -14.89 0.93
CA MET A 80 2.13 -14.12 0.94
C MET A 80 2.16 -12.99 -0.10
N ILE A 81 3.27 -12.23 -0.20
CA ILE A 81 3.41 -11.15 -1.19
C ILE A 81 3.33 -11.72 -2.62
N MET A 82 3.97 -12.85 -2.89
CA MET A 82 3.89 -13.51 -4.21
C MET A 82 2.46 -13.95 -4.53
N THR A 83 1.73 -14.52 -3.57
CA THR A 83 0.33 -14.93 -3.75
C THR A 83 -0.56 -13.73 -4.02
N ILE A 84 -0.44 -12.65 -3.24
CA ILE A 84 -1.17 -11.40 -3.47
C ILE A 84 -0.84 -10.82 -4.85
N GLY A 85 0.44 -10.77 -5.21
CA GLY A 85 0.89 -10.27 -6.51
C GLY A 85 0.33 -11.09 -7.68
N GLY A 86 0.37 -12.42 -7.57
CA GLY A 86 -0.21 -13.34 -8.54
C GLY A 86 -1.72 -13.16 -8.69
N TYR A 87 -2.43 -13.08 -7.58
CA TYR A 87 -3.87 -12.82 -7.55
C TYR A 87 -4.23 -11.49 -8.24
N VAL A 88 -3.55 -10.39 -7.86
CA VAL A 88 -3.78 -9.07 -8.47
C VAL A 88 -3.47 -9.08 -9.97
N ALA A 89 -2.36 -9.72 -10.37
CA ALA A 89 -2.01 -9.87 -11.78
C ALA A 89 -3.08 -10.65 -12.56
N PHE A 90 -3.60 -11.74 -11.99
CA PHE A 90 -4.69 -12.51 -12.57
C PHE A 90 -5.97 -11.69 -12.71
N MET A 91 -6.41 -10.99 -11.65
CA MET A 91 -7.59 -10.13 -11.67
C MET A 91 -7.48 -9.01 -12.70
N ASN A 92 -6.30 -8.43 -12.89
CA ASN A 92 -6.04 -7.44 -13.92
C ASN A 92 -6.08 -8.05 -15.32
N ASN A 93 -5.52 -9.24 -15.50
CA ASN A 93 -5.50 -9.93 -16.81
C ASN A 93 -6.91 -10.27 -17.30
N ILE A 94 -7.78 -10.76 -16.41
CA ILE A 94 -9.20 -11.02 -16.74
C ILE A 94 -10.08 -9.76 -16.73
N LYS A 95 -9.49 -8.58 -16.53
CA LYS A 95 -10.17 -7.27 -16.45
C LYS A 95 -11.24 -7.17 -15.33
N ALA A 96 -11.18 -8.03 -14.33
CA ALA A 96 -12.10 -8.00 -13.19
C ALA A 96 -11.93 -6.73 -12.34
N THR A 97 -10.68 -6.30 -12.12
CA THR A 97 -10.38 -5.05 -11.43
C THR A 97 -10.92 -3.84 -12.19
N ASN A 98 -10.87 -3.85 -13.54
CA ASN A 98 -11.45 -2.79 -14.36
C ASN A 98 -12.97 -2.69 -14.18
N ALA A 99 -13.67 -3.83 -14.12
CA ALA A 99 -15.11 -3.87 -13.87
C ALA A 99 -15.44 -3.33 -12.47
N LEU A 100 -14.66 -3.67 -11.46
CA LEU A 100 -14.84 -3.16 -10.09
C LEU A 100 -14.64 -1.63 -10.04
N VAL A 101 -13.55 -1.12 -10.63
CA VAL A 101 -13.28 0.33 -10.67
C VAL A 101 -14.39 1.05 -11.44
N TYR A 102 -14.83 0.51 -12.59
CA TYR A 102 -15.93 1.10 -13.37
C TYR A 102 -17.20 1.28 -12.53
N ILE A 103 -17.61 0.24 -11.79
CA ILE A 103 -18.80 0.28 -10.93
C ILE A 103 -18.60 1.29 -9.78
N SER A 104 -17.45 1.23 -9.13
CA SER A 104 -17.13 2.09 -7.96
C SER A 104 -17.01 3.55 -8.31
N MET A 105 -16.69 3.88 -9.56
CA MET A 105 -16.55 5.28 -10.02
C MET A 105 -17.83 5.86 -10.65
N LYS A 106 -18.88 5.04 -10.86
CA LYS A 106 -20.18 5.56 -11.34
C LYS A 106 -20.72 6.74 -10.54
N PRO A 107 -20.65 6.77 -9.19
CA PRO A 107 -21.14 7.89 -8.39
C PRO A 107 -20.46 9.23 -8.70
N LEU A 108 -19.25 9.25 -9.27
CA LEU A 108 -18.58 10.50 -9.64
C LEU A 108 -19.43 11.39 -10.57
N GLY A 109 -20.21 10.76 -11.43
CA GLY A 109 -21.12 11.48 -12.34
C GLY A 109 -22.17 12.33 -11.62
N LEU A 110 -22.56 11.98 -10.40
CA LEU A 110 -23.51 12.74 -9.57
C LEU A 110 -22.93 14.09 -9.11
N PHE A 111 -21.60 14.17 -9.01
CA PHE A 111 -20.88 15.34 -8.49
C PHE A 111 -20.35 16.27 -9.59
N ARG A 112 -20.86 16.16 -10.83
CA ARG A 112 -20.45 17.01 -11.96
C ARG A 112 -20.52 18.50 -11.67
N ARG A 113 -21.45 18.91 -10.82
CA ARG A 113 -21.62 20.32 -10.42
C ARG A 113 -20.51 20.84 -9.49
N TYR A 114 -19.80 19.92 -8.82
CA TYR A 114 -18.78 20.23 -7.82
C TYR A 114 -17.48 19.44 -8.12
N PRO A 115 -16.66 19.89 -9.08
CA PRO A 115 -15.54 19.12 -9.60
C PRO A 115 -14.49 18.77 -8.52
N TYR A 116 -14.19 19.68 -7.62
CA TYR A 116 -13.25 19.40 -6.52
C TYR A 116 -13.81 18.40 -5.51
N LEU A 117 -15.10 18.40 -5.27
CA LEU A 117 -15.74 17.40 -4.43
C LEU A 117 -15.69 16.02 -5.11
N ALA A 118 -15.99 15.96 -6.40
CA ALA A 118 -15.87 14.73 -7.20
C ALA A 118 -14.44 14.18 -7.13
N ALA A 119 -13.44 15.04 -7.34
CA ALA A 119 -12.04 14.63 -7.23
C ALA A 119 -11.71 14.07 -5.84
N THR A 120 -12.14 14.75 -4.79
CA THR A 120 -11.82 14.36 -3.42
C THR A 120 -12.48 13.04 -3.00
N ILE A 121 -13.68 12.74 -3.49
CA ILE A 121 -14.39 11.46 -3.25
C ILE A 121 -13.66 10.26 -3.86
N VAL A 122 -12.81 10.46 -4.86
CA VAL A 122 -11.92 9.40 -5.39
C VAL A 122 -11.04 8.81 -4.30
N ILE A 123 -10.62 9.59 -3.31
CA ILE A 123 -9.74 9.13 -2.23
C ILE A 123 -10.38 7.98 -1.43
N PRO A 124 -11.53 8.14 -0.75
CA PRO A 124 -12.12 7.05 0.02
C PRO A 124 -12.58 5.89 -0.87
N ILE A 125 -13.06 6.14 -2.08
CA ILE A 125 -13.43 5.05 -3.00
C ILE A 125 -12.19 4.26 -3.38
N GLY A 126 -11.08 4.91 -3.73
CA GLY A 126 -9.83 4.24 -4.06
C GLY A 126 -9.24 3.48 -2.88
N GLN A 127 -9.36 3.99 -1.66
CA GLN A 127 -8.96 3.28 -0.44
C GLN A 127 -9.80 2.01 -0.21
N LEU A 128 -11.10 2.04 -0.47
CA LEU A 128 -11.95 0.85 -0.44
C LEU A 128 -11.55 -0.17 -1.52
N LEU A 129 -11.23 0.30 -2.72
CA LEU A 129 -10.71 -0.55 -3.80
C LEU A 129 -9.36 -1.16 -3.42
N PHE A 130 -8.51 -0.42 -2.72
CA PHE A 130 -7.21 -0.91 -2.27
C PHE A 130 -7.32 -2.09 -1.29
N ILE A 131 -8.34 -2.11 -0.43
CA ILE A 131 -8.60 -3.23 0.49
C ILE A 131 -8.83 -4.54 -0.27
N THR A 132 -9.49 -4.46 -1.45
CA THR A 132 -9.79 -5.62 -2.29
C THR A 132 -8.67 -5.98 -3.26
N THR A 133 -7.87 -4.99 -3.64
CA THR A 133 -6.76 -5.13 -4.60
C THR A 133 -5.52 -4.47 -4.02
N PRO A 134 -4.82 -5.12 -3.07
CA PRO A 134 -3.72 -4.52 -2.31
C PRO A 134 -2.44 -4.38 -3.15
N SER A 135 -2.49 -3.54 -4.17
CA SER A 135 -1.37 -3.20 -5.06
C SER A 135 -1.43 -1.72 -5.41
N ALA A 136 -0.62 -0.90 -4.75
CA ALA A 136 -0.57 0.54 -4.99
C ALA A 136 -0.25 0.89 -6.44
N ALA A 137 0.74 0.22 -7.03
CA ALA A 137 1.13 0.44 -8.42
C ALA A 137 0.02 -0.02 -9.39
N GLY A 138 -0.54 -1.22 -9.20
CA GLY A 138 -1.59 -1.78 -10.05
C GLY A 138 -2.86 -0.94 -10.02
N LEU A 139 -3.36 -0.64 -8.82
CA LEU A 139 -4.55 0.20 -8.65
C LEU A 139 -4.29 1.64 -9.10
N GLY A 140 -3.13 2.21 -8.79
CA GLY A 140 -2.77 3.56 -9.21
C GLY A 140 -2.78 3.73 -10.72
N LEU A 141 -2.13 2.82 -11.46
CA LEU A 141 -2.14 2.82 -12.93
C LEU A 141 -3.56 2.65 -13.50
N LEU A 142 -4.36 1.78 -12.89
CA LEU A 142 -5.74 1.57 -13.30
C LEU A 142 -6.60 2.82 -13.07
N LEU A 143 -6.45 3.50 -11.93
CA LEU A 143 -7.13 4.76 -11.65
C LEU A 143 -6.66 5.88 -12.59
N VAL A 144 -5.38 5.94 -12.93
CA VAL A 144 -4.87 6.87 -13.96
C VAL A 144 -5.52 6.59 -15.30
N ALA A 145 -5.63 5.34 -15.71
CA ALA A 145 -6.25 5.00 -17.00
C ALA A 145 -7.75 5.28 -17.05
N SER A 146 -8.47 5.08 -15.93
CA SER A 146 -9.94 5.12 -15.89
C SER A 146 -10.52 6.42 -15.29
N VAL A 147 -9.96 6.88 -14.17
CA VAL A 147 -10.52 8.00 -13.38
C VAL A 147 -9.93 9.34 -13.79
N TYR A 148 -8.64 9.37 -14.15
CA TYR A 148 -7.99 10.61 -14.56
C TYR A 148 -8.71 11.33 -15.72
N PRO A 149 -9.07 10.67 -16.85
CA PRO A 149 -9.80 11.33 -17.93
C PRO A 149 -11.14 11.90 -17.48
N VAL A 150 -11.83 11.18 -16.58
CA VAL A 150 -13.12 11.64 -16.02
C VAL A 150 -12.94 12.91 -15.21
N LEU A 151 -11.95 12.95 -14.32
CA LEU A 151 -11.65 14.12 -13.50
C LEU A 151 -11.29 15.33 -14.35
N ILE A 152 -10.48 15.15 -15.40
CA ILE A 152 -10.17 16.21 -16.36
C ILE A 152 -11.46 16.71 -17.07
N SER A 153 -12.34 15.80 -17.50
CA SER A 153 -13.61 16.16 -18.12
C SER A 153 -14.57 16.92 -17.19
N LEU A 154 -14.41 16.75 -15.87
CA LEU A 154 -15.13 17.51 -14.85
C LEU A 154 -14.53 18.90 -14.60
N GLY A 155 -13.39 19.23 -15.19
CA GLY A 155 -12.77 20.56 -15.12
C GLY A 155 -11.78 20.73 -13.97
N VAL A 156 -11.27 19.66 -13.36
CA VAL A 156 -10.14 19.74 -12.42
C VAL A 156 -8.80 19.71 -13.17
N SER A 157 -7.76 20.28 -12.57
CA SER A 157 -6.43 20.29 -13.18
C SER A 157 -5.82 18.88 -13.21
N GLN A 158 -4.82 18.70 -14.09
CA GLN A 158 -4.03 17.46 -14.17
C GLN A 158 -3.36 17.13 -12.83
N LEU A 159 -2.82 18.16 -12.16
CA LEU A 159 -2.17 18.00 -10.87
C LEU A 159 -3.15 17.53 -9.79
N THR A 160 -4.34 18.16 -9.73
CA THR A 160 -5.41 17.74 -8.82
C THR A 160 -5.86 16.31 -9.09
N ALA A 161 -6.07 15.92 -10.35
CA ALA A 161 -6.47 14.56 -10.71
C ALA A 161 -5.44 13.52 -10.29
N LEU A 162 -4.15 13.77 -10.57
CA LEU A 162 -3.07 12.87 -10.16
C LEU A 162 -2.88 12.82 -8.65
N SER A 163 -2.99 13.97 -7.96
CA SER A 163 -2.82 14.03 -6.51
C SER A 163 -3.86 13.20 -5.76
N VAL A 164 -5.13 13.25 -6.15
CA VAL A 164 -6.19 12.45 -5.51
C VAL A 164 -6.09 10.96 -5.85
N ILE A 165 -5.62 10.61 -7.04
CA ILE A 165 -5.34 9.21 -7.40
C ILE A 165 -4.18 8.67 -6.56
N ALA A 166 -3.11 9.43 -6.38
CA ALA A 166 -2.01 9.05 -5.50
C ALA A 166 -2.49 8.91 -4.04
N ALA A 167 -3.32 9.83 -3.56
CA ALA A 167 -3.90 9.77 -2.22
C ALA A 167 -4.86 8.58 -2.03
N ALA A 168 -5.50 8.10 -3.08
CA ALA A 168 -6.36 6.92 -3.06
C ALA A 168 -5.60 5.62 -2.69
N THR A 169 -4.29 5.58 -2.95
CA THR A 169 -3.41 4.44 -2.63
C THR A 169 -2.47 4.73 -1.45
N LEU A 170 -2.72 5.80 -0.68
CA LEU A 170 -1.83 6.26 0.40
C LEU A 170 -1.77 5.29 1.57
N PHE A 171 -2.89 4.68 1.94
CA PHE A 171 -2.96 3.75 3.06
C PHE A 171 -2.93 2.31 2.56
N ASP A 172 -1.84 1.61 2.88
CA ASP A 172 -1.74 0.17 2.68
C ASP A 172 -2.47 -0.54 3.82
N GLN A 173 -3.74 -0.78 3.63
CA GLN A 173 -4.68 -1.29 4.63
C GLN A 173 -5.49 -2.46 4.11
N GLY A 174 -6.03 -3.20 5.05
CA GLY A 174 -6.91 -4.33 4.76
C GLY A 174 -6.30 -5.67 5.11
N PRO A 175 -7.13 -6.68 5.38
CA PRO A 175 -6.65 -7.99 5.82
C PRO A 175 -5.84 -8.73 4.75
N GLY A 176 -5.94 -8.31 3.49
CA GLY A 176 -5.15 -8.82 2.37
C GLY A 176 -3.80 -8.10 2.16
N SER A 177 -3.49 -7.06 2.92
CA SER A 177 -2.21 -6.35 2.81
C SER A 177 -1.09 -7.10 3.52
N ALA A 178 0.10 -7.12 2.90
CA ALA A 178 1.30 -7.69 3.49
C ALA A 178 1.72 -6.96 4.78
N ASN A 179 1.60 -5.63 4.81
CA ASN A 179 1.94 -4.83 5.97
C ASN A 179 0.99 -5.10 7.14
N THR A 180 -0.31 -5.26 6.86
CA THR A 180 -1.30 -5.66 7.87
C THR A 180 -0.97 -7.03 8.45
N ALA A 181 -0.62 -7.99 7.61
CA ALA A 181 -0.31 -9.34 8.06
C ALA A 181 0.96 -9.39 8.92
N MET A 182 2.00 -8.64 8.55
CA MET A 182 3.22 -8.55 9.35
C MET A 182 2.95 -7.90 10.72
N ALA A 183 2.16 -6.83 10.75
CA ALA A 183 1.81 -6.15 11.99
C ALA A 183 0.92 -7.02 12.90
N ALA A 184 -0.06 -7.71 12.33
CA ALA A 184 -0.92 -8.64 13.05
C ALA A 184 -0.13 -9.81 13.67
N GLU A 185 0.83 -10.37 12.92
CA GLU A 185 1.71 -11.43 13.40
C GLU A 185 2.55 -10.99 14.61
N LEU A 186 3.08 -9.75 14.58
CA LEU A 186 3.89 -9.22 15.69
C LEU A 186 3.13 -9.12 17.01
N ILE A 187 1.82 -8.89 16.96
CA ILE A 187 0.98 -8.77 18.17
C ILE A 187 0.13 -10.03 18.44
N GLY A 188 0.32 -11.09 17.63
CA GLY A 188 -0.38 -12.36 17.81
C GLY A 188 -1.88 -12.32 17.49
N GLN A 189 -2.32 -11.40 16.62
CA GLN A 189 -3.71 -11.28 16.18
C GLN A 189 -3.91 -11.82 14.75
N SER A 190 -5.16 -12.12 14.39
CA SER A 190 -5.51 -12.40 12.99
C SER A 190 -5.50 -11.11 12.17
N ASN A 191 -5.24 -11.21 10.84
CA ASN A 191 -5.22 -10.04 9.95
C ASN A 191 -6.54 -9.27 9.97
N VAL A 192 -7.67 -9.97 10.05
CA VAL A 192 -9.00 -9.36 10.09
C VAL A 192 -9.24 -8.64 11.41
N GLU A 193 -8.87 -9.27 12.53
CA GLU A 193 -8.97 -8.67 13.86
C GLU A 193 -8.13 -7.39 13.95
N TYR A 194 -6.86 -7.45 13.54
CA TYR A 194 -5.98 -6.30 13.50
C TYR A 194 -6.54 -5.17 12.64
N PHE A 195 -7.05 -5.50 11.45
CA PHE A 195 -7.65 -4.51 10.56
C PHE A 195 -8.83 -3.81 11.21
N ILE A 196 -9.76 -4.55 11.83
CA ILE A 196 -10.97 -3.98 12.41
C ILE A 196 -10.67 -3.20 13.70
N THR A 197 -9.81 -3.74 14.57
CA THR A 197 -9.58 -3.17 15.90
C THR A 197 -8.56 -2.03 15.90
N HIS A 198 -7.56 -2.04 15.00
CA HIS A 198 -6.47 -1.07 14.99
C HIS A 198 -6.44 -0.19 13.75
N GLN A 199 -6.58 -0.77 12.55
CA GLN A 199 -6.46 0.02 11.33
C GLN A 199 -7.71 0.86 11.04
N LEU A 200 -8.92 0.29 11.07
CA LEU A 200 -10.14 1.03 10.77
C LEU A 200 -10.37 2.26 11.66
N PRO A 201 -10.21 2.17 12.99
CA PRO A 201 -10.37 3.33 13.87
C PRO A 201 -9.39 4.46 13.59
N LEU A 202 -8.21 4.14 13.05
CA LEU A 202 -7.21 5.12 12.67
C LEU A 202 -7.43 5.65 11.25
N VAL A 203 -7.73 4.77 10.31
CA VAL A 203 -7.82 5.12 8.90
C VAL A 203 -9.06 5.94 8.58
N ILE A 204 -10.21 5.64 9.17
CA ILE A 204 -11.45 6.38 8.90
C ILE A 204 -11.28 7.88 9.22
N PRO A 205 -10.90 8.30 10.45
CA PRO A 205 -10.71 9.71 10.74
C PRO A 205 -9.57 10.33 9.94
N THR A 206 -8.47 9.59 9.74
CA THR A 206 -7.33 10.10 8.96
C THR A 206 -7.71 10.30 7.48
N SER A 207 -8.48 9.39 6.90
CA SER A 207 -9.00 9.52 5.53
C SER A 207 -9.90 10.74 5.38
N LEU A 208 -10.77 11.02 6.36
CA LEU A 208 -11.59 12.22 6.36
C LEU A 208 -10.75 13.50 6.43
N VAL A 209 -9.72 13.52 7.29
CA VAL A 209 -8.79 14.65 7.37
C VAL A 209 -8.05 14.84 6.04
N VAL A 210 -7.51 13.77 5.46
CA VAL A 210 -6.83 13.81 4.15
C VAL A 210 -7.80 14.32 3.07
N MET A 211 -9.04 13.85 3.06
CA MET A 211 -10.07 14.29 2.12
C MET A 211 -10.30 15.80 2.21
N VAL A 212 -10.45 16.35 3.42
CA VAL A 212 -10.64 17.79 3.65
C VAL A 212 -9.40 18.57 3.22
N LEU A 213 -8.22 18.13 3.61
CA LEU A 213 -6.97 18.78 3.24
C LEU A 213 -6.77 18.82 1.73
N PHE A 214 -7.03 17.71 1.03
CA PHE A 214 -6.92 17.64 -0.43
C PHE A 214 -7.94 18.55 -1.13
N TYR A 215 -9.17 18.64 -0.61
CA TYR A 215 -10.17 19.55 -1.15
C TYR A 215 -9.71 21.01 -1.13
N PHE A 216 -9.25 21.49 0.01
CA PHE A 216 -8.81 22.88 0.14
C PHE A 216 -7.50 23.14 -0.59
N ASN A 217 -6.54 22.22 -0.47
CA ASN A 217 -5.22 22.35 -1.06
C ASN A 217 -5.28 22.36 -2.59
N ASN A 218 -5.97 21.41 -3.18
CA ASN A 218 -6.13 21.33 -4.63
C ASN A 218 -6.87 22.57 -5.18
N ARG A 219 -7.93 23.00 -4.52
CA ARG A 219 -8.64 24.22 -4.91
C ARG A 219 -7.78 25.46 -4.81
N TYR A 220 -6.91 25.53 -3.81
CA TYR A 220 -5.98 26.66 -3.65
C TYR A 220 -4.92 26.66 -4.75
N PHE A 221 -4.28 25.55 -5.02
CA PHE A 221 -3.23 25.44 -6.02
C PHE A 221 -3.78 25.63 -7.45
N ASP A 222 -4.92 25.05 -7.78
CA ASP A 222 -5.53 25.23 -9.09
C ASP A 222 -5.88 26.70 -9.36
N LYS A 223 -6.37 27.44 -8.36
CA LYS A 223 -6.60 28.88 -8.48
C LYS A 223 -5.29 29.67 -8.67
N LYS A 224 -4.23 29.28 -7.98
CA LYS A 224 -2.92 29.91 -8.09
C LYS A 224 -2.29 29.67 -9.46
N ASP A 225 -2.41 28.44 -9.98
CA ASP A 225 -1.87 28.07 -11.28
C ASP A 225 -2.68 28.69 -12.43
N ALA A 226 -4.01 28.80 -12.30
CA ALA A 226 -4.84 29.52 -13.24
C ALA A 226 -4.45 31.01 -13.37
N LYS A 227 -4.08 31.67 -12.27
CA LYS A 227 -3.52 33.04 -12.32
C LYS A 227 -2.19 33.09 -13.05
N LYS A 228 -1.27 32.17 -12.77
CA LYS A 228 0.04 32.10 -13.46
C LYS A 228 -0.11 31.82 -14.96
N GLN A 229 -1.12 31.07 -15.34
CA GLN A 229 -1.42 30.80 -16.75
C GLN A 229 -1.95 32.03 -17.46
N GLN A 230 -2.80 32.84 -16.80
CA GLN A 230 -3.24 34.14 -17.31
C GLN A 230 -2.08 35.12 -17.46
N ASP A 231 -1.09 35.08 -16.56
CA ASP A 231 0.10 35.90 -16.59
C ASP A 231 1.17 35.40 -17.60
N GLY A 232 0.87 34.34 -18.39
CA GLY A 232 1.77 33.80 -19.43
C GLY A 232 3.01 33.05 -18.92
N ILE A 233 3.04 32.75 -17.61
CA ILE A 233 4.21 32.12 -16.94
C ILE A 233 4.20 30.60 -17.10
N LEU A 234 3.04 29.98 -17.33
CA LEU A 234 2.89 28.52 -17.48
C LEU A 234 2.18 28.17 -18.79
N GLN A 235 2.83 27.38 -19.63
CA GLN A 235 2.17 26.72 -20.76
C GLN A 235 1.70 25.34 -20.29
N VAL A 236 0.40 25.16 -20.14
CA VAL A 236 -0.19 23.83 -19.88
C VAL A 236 -0.51 23.19 -21.23
N SER A 237 0.09 22.05 -21.53
CA SER A 237 -0.30 21.25 -22.67
C SER A 237 -1.72 20.74 -22.44
N ASN A 238 -2.66 21.20 -23.27
CA ASN A 238 -4.05 20.71 -23.28
C ASN A 238 -4.06 19.24 -23.72
N VAL A 239 -4.02 18.33 -22.76
CA VAL A 239 -4.36 16.94 -23.03
C VAL A 239 -5.86 16.91 -23.23
N THR A 240 -6.28 16.74 -24.47
CA THR A 240 -7.69 16.58 -24.83
C THR A 240 -8.20 15.33 -24.13
N ALA A 241 -9.04 15.50 -23.12
CA ALA A 241 -9.69 14.41 -22.42
C ALA A 241 -10.67 13.72 -23.37
N THR A 242 -10.18 12.71 -24.08
CA THR A 242 -11.04 11.85 -24.87
C THR A 242 -11.35 10.63 -24.02
N SER A 243 -12.57 10.53 -23.61
CA SER A 243 -13.33 9.37 -23.14
C SER A 243 -13.77 9.39 -21.67
N LEU A 244 -15.07 9.31 -21.54
CA LEU A 244 -15.81 8.74 -20.40
C LEU A 244 -15.16 7.38 -20.05
N VAL A 245 -15.21 6.97 -18.77
CA VAL A 245 -14.76 5.62 -18.37
C VAL A 245 -15.39 4.61 -19.31
N GLU A 246 -14.58 4.04 -20.19
CA GLU A 246 -15.07 3.02 -21.12
C GLU A 246 -15.60 1.84 -20.32
N LYS A 247 -16.80 1.40 -20.69
CA LYS A 247 -17.38 0.20 -20.12
C LYS A 247 -16.42 -0.95 -20.43
N PRO A 248 -15.95 -1.70 -19.42
CA PRO A 248 -15.04 -2.82 -19.68
C PRO A 248 -15.74 -3.87 -20.56
N ASP A 249 -14.97 -4.50 -21.47
CA ASP A 249 -15.44 -5.54 -22.39
C ASP A 249 -15.80 -6.87 -21.70
N VAL A 250 -15.92 -6.85 -20.37
CA VAL A 250 -16.25 -8.02 -19.56
C VAL A 250 -17.56 -7.83 -18.82
N PRO A 251 -18.27 -8.91 -18.47
CA PRO A 251 -19.48 -8.83 -17.66
C PRO A 251 -19.24 -8.10 -16.35
N LEU A 252 -20.15 -7.19 -15.97
CA LEU A 252 -20.02 -6.42 -14.72
C LEU A 252 -20.00 -7.33 -13.46
N ALA A 253 -20.50 -8.55 -13.57
CA ALA A 253 -20.42 -9.55 -12.51
C ALA A 253 -18.95 -9.87 -12.12
N PHE A 254 -17.98 -9.68 -13.03
CA PHE A 254 -16.57 -9.86 -12.74
C PHE A 254 -16.04 -8.91 -11.66
N ALA A 255 -16.73 -7.79 -11.41
CA ALA A 255 -16.41 -6.90 -10.31
C ALA A 255 -16.51 -7.55 -8.92
N LEU A 256 -17.24 -8.66 -8.78
CA LEU A 256 -17.32 -9.41 -7.52
C LEU A 256 -16.07 -10.25 -7.25
N LEU A 257 -15.33 -10.64 -8.29
CA LEU A 257 -14.15 -11.51 -8.13
C LEU A 257 -13.05 -10.89 -7.25
N PRO A 258 -12.65 -9.62 -7.42
CA PRO A 258 -11.66 -9.00 -6.54
C PRO A 258 -12.13 -8.85 -5.08
N VAL A 259 -13.43 -8.84 -4.84
CA VAL A 259 -14.03 -8.72 -3.50
C VAL A 259 -14.12 -10.07 -2.79
N LEU A 260 -14.10 -11.16 -3.54
CA LEU A 260 -14.33 -12.51 -3.04
C LEU A 260 -13.35 -12.95 -1.94
N PRO A 261 -12.01 -12.77 -2.08
CA PRO A 261 -11.08 -13.12 -1.00
C PRO A 261 -11.33 -12.34 0.28
N LEU A 262 -11.65 -11.05 0.16
CA LEU A 262 -11.99 -10.23 1.33
C LEU A 262 -13.28 -10.73 2.00
N ALA A 263 -14.30 -11.06 1.20
CA ALA A 263 -15.53 -11.64 1.71
C ALA A 263 -15.26 -12.97 2.44
N LEU A 264 -14.46 -13.86 1.86
CA LEU A 264 -14.06 -15.11 2.49
C LEU A 264 -13.32 -14.90 3.81
N LEU A 265 -12.35 -13.97 3.82
CA LEU A 265 -11.60 -13.64 5.04
C LEU A 265 -12.50 -13.13 6.16
N ILE A 266 -13.48 -12.28 5.84
CA ILE A 266 -14.43 -11.74 6.82
C ILE A 266 -15.39 -12.85 7.29
N PHE A 267 -15.98 -13.62 6.35
CA PHE A 267 -16.96 -14.68 6.68
C PHE A 267 -16.37 -15.77 7.57
N PHE A 268 -15.12 -16.18 7.31
CA PHE A 268 -14.42 -17.21 8.07
C PHE A 268 -13.55 -16.64 9.21
N SER A 269 -13.67 -15.33 9.50
CA SER A 269 -13.00 -14.73 10.63
C SER A 269 -13.66 -15.14 11.95
N PRO A 270 -12.87 -15.47 12.98
CA PRO A 270 -13.40 -15.69 14.34
C PRO A 270 -14.18 -14.50 14.88
N PHE A 271 -13.90 -13.29 14.38
CA PHE A 271 -14.56 -12.06 14.78
C PHE A 271 -16.05 -12.01 14.37
N VAL A 272 -16.41 -12.59 13.23
CA VAL A 272 -17.80 -12.58 12.73
C VAL A 272 -18.61 -13.71 13.34
N GLY A 273 -17.96 -14.81 13.77
CA GLY A 273 -18.59 -15.91 14.52
C GLY A 273 -19.71 -16.67 13.78
N LEU A 274 -19.88 -16.43 12.46
CA LEU A 274 -20.96 -17.06 11.67
C LEU A 274 -20.76 -18.56 11.48
N PHE A 275 -19.50 -19.00 11.43
CA PHE A 275 -19.13 -20.41 11.33
C PHE A 275 -18.26 -20.75 12.53
N GLN A 276 -18.76 -21.56 13.44
CA GLN A 276 -18.06 -21.98 14.65
C GLN A 276 -16.69 -22.64 14.34
N PRO A 277 -15.72 -22.61 15.23
CA PRO A 277 -14.32 -22.23 15.11
C PRO A 277 -13.38 -23.25 14.47
N THR A 278 -13.83 -24.11 13.61
CA THR A 278 -13.00 -25.17 13.01
C THR A 278 -12.31 -24.78 11.69
N VAL A 279 -12.72 -23.66 11.07
CA VAL A 279 -12.15 -23.23 9.79
C VAL A 279 -11.63 -21.80 9.92
N THR A 280 -10.30 -21.65 10.01
CA THR A 280 -9.63 -20.35 9.92
C THR A 280 -8.97 -20.21 8.55
N LEU A 281 -9.38 -19.22 7.80
CA LEU A 281 -8.75 -18.87 6.51
C LEU A 281 -7.68 -17.81 6.71
N GLY A 282 -6.44 -18.15 6.33
CA GLY A 282 -5.36 -17.16 6.19
C GLY A 282 -5.46 -16.39 4.87
N THR A 283 -4.84 -15.21 4.80
CA THR A 283 -4.82 -14.36 3.59
C THR A 283 -4.32 -15.11 2.36
N THR A 284 -3.26 -15.89 2.50
CA THR A 284 -2.69 -16.70 1.42
C THR A 284 -3.70 -17.71 0.88
N THR A 285 -4.38 -18.43 1.77
CA THR A 285 -5.37 -19.48 1.39
C THR A 285 -6.60 -18.85 0.73
N ALA A 286 -7.01 -17.66 1.15
CA ALA A 286 -8.17 -16.98 0.57
C ALA A 286 -7.91 -16.44 -0.84
N MET A 287 -6.62 -16.22 -1.20
CA MET A 287 -6.20 -15.68 -2.50
C MET A 287 -5.70 -16.75 -3.48
N LEU A 288 -5.39 -17.96 -3.01
CA LEU A 288 -5.09 -19.11 -3.85
C LEU A 288 -6.37 -19.74 -4.40
#